data_82b0fcb8a56b49fe0ff58b1dfe41a2c9
#
_entry.id   82b0fcb8a56b49fe0ff58b1dfe41a2c9
#
_cell.length_a   1.000
_cell.length_b   1.000
_cell.length_c   1.000
_cell.angle_alpha   90.00
_cell.angle_beta   90.00
_cell.angle_gamma   90.00
#
_symmetry.space_group_name_H-M   'P 1'
#
loop_
_entity.id
_entity.type
_entity.pdbx_description
1 polymer ?
#
loop_
_entity_poly.entity_id
_entity_poly.type
_entity_poly.pdbx_seq_one_letter_code
_entity_poly.pdbx_strand_id
1 'polypeptide(L)'
;MSMNIEDPVTEDIARDFNLANLPADYIANPYRYFETLRRIDPVHRMPDGSYFLTRYDDLVSVYRNPKIWSSDKKVEFKPAMGDSPLYEHHTTSLVFRDPPDHTRLRKLFQAAFTPKAIANLEPRIEKLVDGYLDAAEDKGSLDLVEDFAFMLPVEVVCDMLGAPSSERNSIRDWAQAILGGLEPVMTDETREQGSQAVNNFKDFLRDLIKHRRENPTSGESGEVLSALIEAEEDGEKLTELELLHQCIFLLNAGHETTTNMLANGIHELLTNDEQRGKLHKDPQLVESCIEEVLRFDSPIQLNNRRALENTELGGVSIPQGSQVHLSIGGGNHDPEHFDHPGQFDIERTGNKH
;
A
#
# COMPACT_ATOMS: atom_id res chain seq x y z
N MET A 1 3.30 3.73 -23.84
CA MET A 1 3.12 5.18 -24.09
C MET A 1 3.87 5.85 -22.98
N SER A 2 4.99 6.49 -23.23
CA SER A 2 5.67 7.28 -22.17
C SER A 2 4.65 8.27 -21.63
N MET A 3 4.49 8.32 -20.30
CA MET A 3 3.61 9.30 -19.66
C MET A 3 4.04 10.70 -20.12
N ASN A 4 3.19 11.33 -20.91
CA ASN A 4 3.51 12.65 -21.46
C ASN A 4 3.17 13.67 -20.39
N ILE A 5 4.15 13.96 -19.51
CA ILE A 5 4.08 15.06 -18.52
C ILE A 5 4.05 16.42 -19.22
N GLU A 6 4.38 16.45 -20.51
CA GLU A 6 4.64 17.64 -21.29
C GLU A 6 3.41 18.52 -21.61
N ASP A 7 2.23 18.17 -21.12
CA ASP A 7 1.02 18.97 -21.37
C ASP A 7 0.28 19.26 -20.05
N PRO A 8 0.82 20.17 -19.21
CA PRO A 8 0.23 20.51 -17.91
C PRO A 8 -1.19 21.07 -18.10
N VAL A 9 -2.06 20.79 -17.14
CA VAL A 9 -3.41 21.37 -17.13
C VAL A 9 -3.34 22.88 -16.94
N THR A 10 -4.38 23.60 -17.36
CA THR A 10 -4.45 25.05 -17.12
C THR A 10 -4.54 25.33 -15.61
N GLU A 11 -4.11 26.53 -15.21
CA GLU A 11 -4.14 26.93 -13.79
C GLU A 11 -5.56 26.91 -13.23
N ASP A 12 -6.57 27.28 -14.01
CA ASP A 12 -7.97 27.27 -13.57
C ASP A 12 -8.45 25.83 -13.27
N ILE A 13 -8.11 24.85 -14.15
CA ILE A 13 -8.44 23.44 -13.91
C ILE A 13 -7.70 22.92 -12.66
N ALA A 14 -6.45 23.31 -12.46
CA ALA A 14 -5.71 22.90 -11.26
C ALA A 14 -6.28 23.51 -9.97
N ARG A 15 -6.73 24.79 -10.02
CA ARG A 15 -7.36 25.46 -8.87
C ARG A 15 -8.71 24.84 -8.46
N ASP A 16 -9.41 24.23 -9.42
CA ASP A 16 -10.67 23.52 -9.19
C ASP A 16 -10.47 22.04 -8.79
N PHE A 17 -9.22 21.59 -8.64
CA PHE A 17 -8.90 20.20 -8.31
C PHE A 17 -9.55 19.77 -6.99
N ASN A 18 -10.22 18.61 -7.02
CA ASN A 18 -10.94 18.07 -5.88
C ASN A 18 -10.98 16.54 -5.93
N LEU A 19 -10.51 15.87 -4.89
CA LEU A 19 -10.53 14.41 -4.79
C LEU A 19 -11.95 13.81 -4.78
N ALA A 20 -12.95 14.56 -4.32
CA ALA A 20 -14.34 14.10 -4.34
C ALA A 20 -14.98 14.15 -5.73
N ASN A 21 -14.36 14.85 -6.68
CA ASN A 21 -14.86 14.97 -8.06
C ASN A 21 -13.66 15.06 -9.02
N LEU A 22 -13.00 13.92 -9.20
CA LEU A 22 -11.81 13.85 -10.06
C LEU A 22 -12.15 14.15 -11.52
N PRO A 23 -11.30 14.90 -12.23
CA PRO A 23 -11.43 15.09 -13.67
C PRO A 23 -11.40 13.75 -14.42
N ALA A 24 -12.12 13.67 -15.53
CA ALA A 24 -12.29 12.42 -16.28
C ALA A 24 -10.96 11.83 -16.82
N ASP A 25 -9.97 12.66 -17.06
CA ASP A 25 -8.63 12.29 -17.55
C ASP A 25 -7.59 12.10 -16.43
N TYR A 26 -7.98 12.33 -15.16
CA TYR A 26 -7.06 12.23 -14.02
C TYR A 26 -6.46 10.82 -13.88
N ILE A 27 -7.28 9.78 -13.98
CA ILE A 27 -6.79 8.40 -13.82
C ILE A 27 -5.80 8.03 -14.93
N ALA A 28 -6.04 8.54 -16.15
CA ALA A 28 -5.14 8.27 -17.27
C ALA A 28 -3.78 8.97 -17.14
N ASN A 29 -3.74 10.16 -16.52
CA ASN A 29 -2.49 10.89 -16.27
C ASN A 29 -2.65 11.91 -15.13
N PRO A 30 -2.47 11.51 -13.87
CA PRO A 30 -2.57 12.41 -12.71
C PRO A 30 -1.41 13.41 -12.64
N TYR A 31 -0.26 13.10 -13.20
CA TYR A 31 0.98 13.87 -13.08
C TYR A 31 0.87 15.30 -13.65
N ARG A 32 0.02 15.48 -14.66
CA ARG A 32 -0.29 16.81 -15.24
C ARG A 32 -0.90 17.76 -14.21
N TYR A 33 -1.74 17.23 -13.34
CA TYR A 33 -2.37 17.97 -12.23
C TYR A 33 -1.35 18.26 -11.13
N PHE A 34 -0.55 17.26 -10.75
CA PHE A 34 0.45 17.40 -9.71
C PHE A 34 1.50 18.46 -10.07
N GLU A 35 1.97 18.49 -11.31
CA GLU A 35 2.94 19.48 -11.78
C GLU A 35 2.38 20.89 -11.70
N THR A 36 1.16 21.10 -12.20
CA THR A 36 0.55 22.43 -12.17
C THR A 36 0.28 22.89 -10.74
N LEU A 37 -0.32 22.02 -9.89
CA LEU A 37 -0.56 22.33 -8.48
C LEU A 37 0.73 22.64 -7.73
N ARG A 38 1.79 21.85 -7.92
CA ARG A 38 3.09 22.06 -7.28
C ARG A 38 3.63 23.46 -7.57
N ARG A 39 3.44 23.96 -8.79
CA ARG A 39 3.93 25.26 -9.22
C ARG A 39 3.11 26.43 -8.69
N ILE A 40 1.75 26.31 -8.68
CA ILE A 40 0.87 27.45 -8.40
C ILE A 40 0.24 27.43 -7.01
N ASP A 41 -0.01 26.24 -6.44
CA ASP A 41 -0.70 26.03 -5.17
C ASP A 41 -0.29 24.70 -4.52
N PRO A 42 0.98 24.54 -4.07
CA PRO A 42 1.54 23.28 -3.61
C PRO A 42 0.90 22.72 -2.34
N VAL A 43 0.21 23.55 -1.58
CA VAL A 43 -0.58 23.19 -0.40
C VAL A 43 -2.04 23.55 -0.72
N HIS A 44 -2.59 22.86 -1.69
CA HIS A 44 -3.89 23.15 -2.25
C HIS A 44 -5.02 22.88 -1.25
N ARG A 45 -5.86 23.89 -0.98
CA ARG A 45 -7.03 23.74 -0.12
C ARG A 45 -8.24 23.34 -0.93
N MET A 46 -8.77 22.13 -0.68
CA MET A 46 -9.95 21.62 -1.34
C MET A 46 -11.27 22.17 -0.77
N PRO A 47 -12.41 22.08 -1.50
CA PRO A 47 -13.70 22.62 -1.08
C PRO A 47 -14.25 22.06 0.23
N ASP A 48 -13.88 20.81 0.59
CA ASP A 48 -14.23 20.17 1.86
C ASP A 48 -13.42 20.67 3.07
N GLY A 49 -12.44 21.55 2.80
CA GLY A 49 -11.55 22.13 3.80
C GLY A 49 -10.30 21.31 4.10
N SER A 50 -10.13 20.15 3.46
CA SER A 50 -8.88 19.38 3.50
C SER A 50 -7.82 20.01 2.58
N TYR A 51 -6.59 19.52 2.69
CA TYR A 51 -5.45 20.02 1.92
C TYR A 51 -4.84 18.90 1.09
N PHE A 52 -4.32 19.25 -0.08
CA PHE A 52 -3.65 18.33 -0.99
C PHE A 52 -2.21 18.81 -1.25
N LEU A 53 -1.23 17.95 -0.97
CA LEU A 53 0.20 18.28 -1.03
C LEU A 53 0.85 17.59 -2.22
N THR A 54 1.72 18.32 -2.92
CA THR A 54 2.40 17.84 -4.13
C THR A 54 3.92 17.96 -4.11
N ARG A 55 4.52 18.65 -3.12
CA ARG A 55 5.97 18.78 -2.99
C ARG A 55 6.55 17.68 -2.14
N TYR A 56 7.67 17.12 -2.56
CA TYR A 56 8.38 16.06 -1.83
C TYR A 56 8.70 16.45 -0.37
N ASP A 57 9.29 17.62 -0.17
CA ASP A 57 9.71 18.07 1.17
C ASP A 57 8.52 18.27 2.12
N ASP A 58 7.37 18.74 1.61
CA ASP A 58 6.15 18.87 2.41
C ASP A 58 5.64 17.50 2.86
N LEU A 59 5.63 16.50 1.97
CA LEU A 59 5.25 15.12 2.31
C LEU A 59 6.19 14.53 3.37
N VAL A 60 7.49 14.67 3.16
CA VAL A 60 8.52 14.17 4.10
C VAL A 60 8.38 14.83 5.47
N SER A 61 8.10 16.14 5.52
CA SER A 61 7.90 16.88 6.77
C SER A 61 6.71 16.33 7.56
N VAL A 62 5.62 15.99 6.86
CA VAL A 62 4.43 15.37 7.47
C VAL A 62 4.76 13.96 8.00
N TYR A 63 5.38 13.10 7.19
CA TYR A 63 5.71 11.73 7.60
C TYR A 63 6.68 11.66 8.79
N ARG A 64 7.62 12.61 8.89
CA ARG A 64 8.62 12.66 9.95
C ARG A 64 8.12 13.22 11.27
N ASN A 65 6.92 13.77 11.32
CA ASN A 65 6.40 14.40 12.54
C ASN A 65 5.08 13.78 13.04
N PRO A 66 5.12 12.55 13.57
CA PRO A 66 3.93 11.87 14.09
C PRO A 66 3.32 12.51 15.34
N LYS A 67 3.98 13.53 15.93
CA LYS A 67 3.43 14.29 17.05
C LYS A 67 2.42 15.33 16.61
N ILE A 68 2.55 15.81 15.38
CA ILE A 68 1.65 16.79 14.76
C ILE A 68 0.65 16.09 13.81
N TRP A 69 1.09 15.02 13.14
CA TRP A 69 0.35 14.39 12.06
C TRP A 69 -0.06 12.95 12.40
N SER A 70 -1.34 12.78 12.67
CA SER A 70 -1.93 11.50 13.07
C SER A 70 -2.22 10.59 11.89
N SER A 71 -1.93 9.29 12.07
CA SER A 71 -2.41 8.20 11.21
C SER A 71 -3.70 7.57 11.70
N ASP A 72 -4.15 7.88 12.93
CA ASP A 72 -5.35 7.28 13.52
C ASP A 72 -6.61 7.70 12.76
N LYS A 73 -7.36 6.70 12.25
CA LYS A 73 -8.53 6.89 11.39
C LYS A 73 -9.87 6.78 12.14
N LYS A 74 -9.86 6.70 13.46
CA LYS A 74 -11.10 6.54 14.22
C LYS A 74 -12.10 7.65 13.97
N VAL A 75 -11.62 8.89 13.82
CA VAL A 75 -12.50 10.06 13.57
C VAL A 75 -13.00 10.04 12.13
N GLU A 76 -12.13 9.78 11.17
CA GLU A 76 -12.42 9.85 9.74
C GLU A 76 -13.33 8.71 9.28
N PHE A 77 -13.10 7.49 9.76
CA PHE A 77 -13.89 6.33 9.33
C PHE A 77 -15.24 6.19 10.03
N LYS A 78 -15.38 6.75 11.23
CA LYS A 78 -16.61 6.61 12.01
C LYS A 78 -17.90 7.05 11.30
N PRO A 79 -17.94 8.20 10.58
CA PRO A 79 -19.15 8.63 9.88
C PRO A 79 -19.60 7.66 8.78
N ALA A 80 -18.65 7.08 8.04
CA ALA A 80 -18.95 6.18 6.92
C ALA A 80 -19.17 4.73 7.36
N MET A 81 -18.39 4.26 8.34
CA MET A 81 -18.38 2.84 8.74
C MET A 81 -19.25 2.53 9.98
N GLY A 82 -19.60 3.53 10.79
CA GLY A 82 -20.33 3.31 12.04
C GLY A 82 -19.52 2.48 13.06
N ASP A 83 -20.17 1.53 13.74
CA ASP A 83 -19.56 0.54 14.64
C ASP A 83 -19.48 -0.84 13.96
N SER A 84 -19.20 -0.88 12.66
CA SER A 84 -19.16 -2.11 11.88
C SER A 84 -17.89 -2.92 12.15
N PRO A 85 -17.87 -4.23 11.83
CA PRO A 85 -16.65 -5.03 11.82
C PRO A 85 -15.54 -4.46 10.94
N LEU A 86 -15.90 -3.80 9.84
CA LEU A 86 -14.96 -3.12 8.94
C LEU A 86 -14.26 -1.94 9.66
N TYR A 87 -15.02 -1.13 10.42
CA TYR A 87 -14.46 -0.08 11.27
C TYR A 87 -13.52 -0.65 12.34
N GLU A 88 -13.94 -1.71 13.04
CA GLU A 88 -13.12 -2.40 14.03
C GLU A 88 -11.80 -2.85 13.42
N HIS A 89 -11.86 -3.46 12.22
CA HIS A 89 -10.65 -3.93 11.54
C HIS A 89 -9.70 -2.78 11.22
N HIS A 90 -10.15 -1.78 10.49
CA HIS A 90 -9.28 -0.69 10.09
C HIS A 90 -8.70 0.07 11.27
N THR A 91 -9.52 0.35 12.31
CA THR A 91 -9.05 1.09 13.49
C THR A 91 -8.22 0.25 14.47
N THR A 92 -8.14 -1.07 14.28
CA THR A 92 -7.25 -1.97 15.05
C THR A 92 -5.97 -2.28 14.28
N SER A 93 -5.97 -2.13 12.97
CA SER A 93 -4.81 -2.36 12.11
C SER A 93 -3.67 -1.40 12.43
N LEU A 94 -2.44 -1.95 12.44
CA LEU A 94 -1.19 -1.24 12.76
C LEU A 94 -1.04 0.09 12.01
N VAL A 95 -1.35 0.12 10.71
CA VAL A 95 -1.13 1.28 9.83
C VAL A 95 -1.99 2.50 10.20
N PHE A 96 -3.13 2.26 10.86
CA PHE A 96 -4.07 3.30 11.30
C PHE A 96 -4.02 3.56 12.80
N ARG A 97 -2.83 3.41 13.39
CA ARG A 97 -2.55 3.71 14.79
C ARG A 97 -1.44 4.72 14.94
N ASP A 98 -1.50 5.48 16.01
CA ASP A 98 -0.42 6.39 16.44
C ASP A 98 0.37 5.79 17.61
N PRO A 99 1.60 6.29 17.89
CA PRO A 99 2.27 5.97 19.14
C PRO A 99 1.44 6.33 20.38
N PRO A 100 1.47 5.53 21.47
CA PRO A 100 2.38 4.39 21.70
C PRO A 100 1.92 3.07 21.07
N ASP A 101 0.62 2.91 20.75
CA ASP A 101 0.05 1.64 20.23
C ASP A 101 0.76 1.17 18.95
N HIS A 102 0.95 2.08 17.97
CA HIS A 102 1.68 1.78 16.76
C HIS A 102 3.07 1.23 17.06
N THR A 103 3.81 1.86 17.97
CA THR A 103 5.19 1.45 18.29
C THR A 103 5.22 0.05 18.89
N ARG A 104 4.30 -0.25 19.81
CA ARG A 104 4.17 -1.57 20.43
C ARG A 104 3.82 -2.65 19.38
N LEU A 105 2.74 -2.43 18.63
CA LEU A 105 2.29 -3.38 17.60
C LEU A 105 3.37 -3.63 16.55
N ARG A 106 4.06 -2.57 16.10
CA ARG A 106 5.12 -2.70 15.10
C ARG A 106 6.31 -3.53 15.59
N LYS A 107 6.72 -3.37 16.85
CA LYS A 107 7.80 -4.20 17.44
C LYS A 107 7.41 -5.67 17.46
N LEU A 108 6.19 -5.98 17.94
CA LEU A 108 5.68 -7.35 17.99
C LEU A 108 5.58 -7.96 16.58
N PHE A 109 5.14 -7.17 15.62
CA PHE A 109 5.02 -7.59 14.24
C PHE A 109 6.40 -7.85 13.59
N GLN A 110 7.35 -6.94 13.80
CA GLN A 110 8.71 -7.08 13.26
C GLN A 110 9.44 -8.33 13.78
N ALA A 111 9.13 -8.79 14.99
CA ALA A 111 9.72 -10.02 15.53
C ALA A 111 9.39 -11.26 14.69
N ALA A 112 8.28 -11.26 13.95
CA ALA A 112 7.89 -12.33 13.04
C ALA A 112 8.58 -12.25 11.66
N PHE A 113 9.13 -11.10 11.28
CA PHE A 113 9.77 -10.85 9.98
C PHE A 113 11.29 -10.85 10.08
N THR A 114 11.86 -11.97 10.50
CA THR A 114 13.31 -12.11 10.57
C THR A 114 13.93 -12.26 9.17
N PRO A 115 15.20 -11.89 8.95
CA PRO A 115 15.88 -12.12 7.68
C PRO A 115 15.83 -13.61 7.24
N LYS A 116 15.89 -14.55 8.19
CA LYS A 116 15.76 -15.99 7.91
C LYS A 116 14.35 -16.35 7.44
N ALA A 117 13.30 -15.81 8.06
CA ALA A 117 11.92 -16.05 7.64
C ALA A 117 11.67 -15.55 6.21
N ILE A 118 12.21 -14.36 5.89
CA ILE A 118 12.11 -13.79 4.54
C ILE A 118 12.88 -14.63 3.52
N ALA A 119 14.12 -15.02 3.82
CA ALA A 119 14.93 -15.85 2.93
C ALA A 119 14.30 -17.23 2.62
N ASN A 120 13.54 -17.77 3.57
CA ASN A 120 12.82 -19.04 3.38
C ASN A 120 11.64 -18.93 2.38
N LEU A 121 11.18 -17.72 2.05
CA LEU A 121 10.13 -17.52 1.05
C LEU A 121 10.66 -17.58 -0.38
N GLU A 122 11.92 -17.24 -0.61
CA GLU A 122 12.53 -17.14 -1.95
C GLU A 122 12.32 -18.39 -2.81
N PRO A 123 12.67 -19.63 -2.36
CA PRO A 123 12.47 -20.83 -3.17
C PRO A 123 10.99 -21.12 -3.47
N ARG A 124 10.11 -20.65 -2.60
CA ARG A 124 8.67 -20.81 -2.80
C ARG A 124 8.13 -19.81 -3.83
N ILE A 125 8.61 -18.57 -3.77
CA ILE A 125 8.28 -17.52 -4.74
C ILE A 125 8.78 -17.94 -6.13
N GLU A 126 10.01 -18.40 -6.26
CA GLU A 126 10.55 -18.92 -7.53
C GLU A 126 9.65 -20.01 -8.12
N LYS A 127 9.28 -21.01 -7.31
CA LYS A 127 8.40 -22.08 -7.76
C LYS A 127 7.01 -21.59 -8.20
N LEU A 128 6.45 -20.56 -7.54
CA LEU A 128 5.18 -19.97 -7.94
C LEU A 128 5.32 -19.24 -9.27
N VAL A 129 6.39 -18.44 -9.42
CA VAL A 129 6.67 -17.71 -10.66
C VAL A 129 6.85 -18.69 -11.83
N ASP A 130 7.68 -19.72 -11.66
CA ASP A 130 7.87 -20.76 -12.69
C ASP A 130 6.53 -21.39 -13.10
N GLY A 131 5.70 -21.75 -12.11
CA GLY A 131 4.39 -22.36 -12.38
C GLY A 131 3.44 -21.44 -13.17
N TYR A 132 3.45 -20.14 -12.91
CA TYR A 132 2.64 -19.17 -13.67
C TYR A 132 3.18 -18.98 -15.09
N LEU A 133 4.51 -18.96 -15.26
CA LEU A 133 5.15 -18.83 -16.56
C LEU A 133 4.93 -20.09 -17.42
N ASP A 134 5.05 -21.29 -16.85
CA ASP A 134 4.76 -22.56 -17.53
C ASP A 134 3.29 -22.59 -18.01
N ALA A 135 2.35 -22.20 -17.15
CA ALA A 135 0.94 -22.12 -17.51
C ALA A 135 0.65 -21.09 -18.63
N ALA A 136 1.38 -19.96 -18.62
CA ALA A 136 1.30 -18.96 -19.69
C ALA A 136 1.88 -19.47 -21.00
N GLU A 137 3.00 -20.22 -20.97
CA GLU A 137 3.59 -20.86 -22.15
C GLU A 137 2.63 -21.89 -22.75
N ASP A 138 2.04 -22.75 -21.95
CA ASP A 138 1.06 -23.76 -22.39
C ASP A 138 -0.19 -23.11 -23.02
N LYS A 139 -0.68 -22.00 -22.43
CA LYS A 139 -1.82 -21.23 -22.92
C LYS A 139 -1.49 -20.39 -24.16
N GLY A 140 -0.20 -20.03 -24.33
CA GLY A 140 0.30 -19.13 -25.39
C GLY A 140 -0.05 -17.65 -25.16
N SER A 141 -0.52 -17.28 -23.97
CA SER A 141 -0.84 -15.89 -23.59
C SER A 141 -0.88 -15.75 -22.07
N LEU A 142 -0.64 -14.53 -21.58
CA LEU A 142 -0.72 -14.18 -20.16
C LEU A 142 -1.48 -12.88 -20.02
N ASP A 143 -2.53 -12.84 -19.18
CA ASP A 143 -2.99 -11.59 -18.59
C ASP A 143 -2.08 -11.27 -17.41
N LEU A 144 -1.26 -10.22 -17.56
CA LEU A 144 -0.25 -9.88 -16.57
C LEU A 144 -0.84 -9.59 -15.19
N VAL A 145 -2.01 -8.96 -15.14
CA VAL A 145 -2.66 -8.60 -13.88
C VAL A 145 -3.35 -9.83 -13.28
N GLU A 146 -4.29 -10.43 -14.02
CA GLU A 146 -5.16 -11.47 -13.49
C GLU A 146 -4.45 -12.82 -13.31
N ASP A 147 -3.59 -13.22 -14.27
CA ASP A 147 -2.95 -14.53 -14.27
C ASP A 147 -1.62 -14.55 -13.46
N PHE A 148 -1.04 -13.37 -13.13
CA PHE A 148 0.28 -13.30 -12.48
C PHE A 148 0.35 -12.33 -11.30
N ALA A 149 0.28 -10.99 -11.57
CA ALA A 149 0.59 -9.98 -10.57
C ALA A 149 -0.39 -9.99 -9.38
N PHE A 150 -1.65 -10.33 -9.63
CA PHE A 150 -2.67 -10.44 -8.61
C PHE A 150 -2.56 -11.75 -7.80
N MET A 151 -2.20 -12.85 -8.46
CA MET A 151 -2.16 -14.18 -7.83
C MET A 151 -0.94 -14.36 -6.91
N LEU A 152 0.23 -13.92 -7.36
CA LEU A 152 1.49 -14.19 -6.68
C LEU A 152 1.54 -13.67 -5.23
N PRO A 153 1.20 -12.39 -4.94
CA PRO A 153 1.25 -11.88 -3.57
C PRO A 153 0.30 -12.59 -2.60
N VAL A 154 -0.90 -12.94 -3.06
CA VAL A 154 -1.88 -13.68 -2.23
C VAL A 154 -1.32 -15.04 -1.83
N GLU A 155 -0.77 -15.79 -2.80
CA GLU A 155 -0.16 -17.09 -2.54
C GLU A 155 0.96 -16.99 -1.51
N VAL A 156 1.84 -15.99 -1.65
CA VAL A 156 2.95 -15.77 -0.71
C VAL A 156 2.43 -15.46 0.70
N VAL A 157 1.46 -14.57 0.84
CA VAL A 157 0.92 -14.25 2.17
C VAL A 157 0.12 -15.41 2.76
N CYS A 158 -0.60 -16.17 1.95
CA CYS A 158 -1.25 -17.39 2.39
C CYS A 158 -0.24 -18.43 2.91
N ASP A 159 0.90 -18.58 2.22
CA ASP A 159 2.01 -19.44 2.69
C ASP A 159 2.60 -18.93 4.02
N MET A 160 2.79 -17.60 4.17
CA MET A 160 3.27 -16.98 5.41
C MET A 160 2.32 -17.22 6.59
N LEU A 161 1.02 -17.25 6.35
CA LEU A 161 0.01 -17.57 7.35
C LEU A 161 -0.21 -19.09 7.56
N GLY A 162 0.33 -19.92 6.66
CA GLY A 162 0.07 -21.37 6.66
C GLY A 162 -1.37 -21.71 6.29
N ALA A 163 -2.00 -20.88 5.46
CA ALA A 163 -3.37 -21.09 5.00
C ALA A 163 -3.45 -22.24 3.98
N PRO A 164 -4.43 -23.17 4.13
CA PRO A 164 -4.62 -24.26 3.18
C PRO A 164 -4.94 -23.74 1.76
N SER A 165 -4.51 -24.48 0.74
CA SER A 165 -4.76 -24.11 -0.65
C SER A 165 -6.25 -24.04 -1.02
N SER A 166 -7.09 -24.81 -0.33
CA SER A 166 -8.55 -24.80 -0.51
C SER A 166 -9.21 -23.46 -0.13
N GLU A 167 -8.59 -22.69 0.77
CA GLU A 167 -9.16 -21.46 1.32
C GLU A 167 -8.67 -20.19 0.61
N ARG A 168 -7.67 -20.30 -0.25
CA ARG A 168 -7.00 -19.14 -0.85
C ARG A 168 -7.91 -18.25 -1.69
N ASN A 169 -8.85 -18.85 -2.42
CA ASN A 169 -9.85 -18.08 -3.17
C ASN A 169 -10.76 -17.28 -2.23
N SER A 170 -11.25 -17.89 -1.15
CA SER A 170 -12.08 -17.21 -0.15
C SER A 170 -11.30 -16.06 0.52
N ILE A 171 -10.06 -16.32 0.89
CA ILE A 171 -9.16 -15.30 1.50
C ILE A 171 -8.96 -14.10 0.57
N ARG A 172 -8.74 -14.36 -0.72
CA ARG A 172 -8.62 -13.32 -1.74
C ARG A 172 -9.87 -12.46 -1.84
N ASP A 173 -11.04 -13.12 -1.95
CA ASP A 173 -12.31 -12.42 -2.09
C ASP A 173 -12.62 -11.58 -0.84
N TRP A 174 -12.30 -12.07 0.36
CA TRP A 174 -12.44 -11.30 1.60
C TRP A 174 -11.48 -10.11 1.64
N ALA A 175 -10.22 -10.28 1.23
CA ALA A 175 -9.24 -9.18 1.18
C ALA A 175 -9.73 -8.06 0.26
N GLN A 176 -10.20 -8.39 -0.92
CA GLN A 176 -10.73 -7.42 -1.88
C GLN A 176 -11.96 -6.68 -1.34
N ALA A 177 -12.89 -7.39 -0.72
CA ALA A 177 -14.07 -6.77 -0.10
C ALA A 177 -13.71 -5.82 1.06
N ILE A 178 -12.68 -6.16 1.86
CA ILE A 178 -12.20 -5.32 2.97
C ILE A 178 -11.51 -4.06 2.42
N LEU A 179 -10.68 -4.19 1.39
CA LEU A 179 -9.99 -3.06 0.74
C LEU A 179 -10.97 -2.10 0.07
N GLY A 180 -12.08 -2.59 -0.48
CA GLY A 180 -13.16 -1.75 -0.99
C GLY A 180 -13.73 -0.76 0.04
N GLY A 181 -13.54 -1.01 1.33
CA GLY A 181 -13.86 -0.07 2.41
C GLY A 181 -12.93 1.12 2.53
N LEU A 182 -11.81 1.15 1.82
CA LEU A 182 -10.87 2.28 1.78
C LEU A 182 -11.06 3.19 0.56
N GLU A 183 -11.97 2.82 -0.34
CA GLU A 183 -12.31 3.63 -1.49
C GLU A 183 -12.92 4.99 -1.09
N PRO A 184 -12.67 6.06 -1.85
CA PRO A 184 -13.17 7.40 -1.53
C PRO A 184 -14.69 7.49 -1.41
N VAL A 185 -15.41 6.62 -2.13
CA VAL A 185 -16.88 6.54 -2.10
C VAL A 185 -17.31 5.17 -1.61
N MET A 186 -17.72 5.10 -0.35
CA MET A 186 -18.25 3.88 0.25
C MET A 186 -19.77 3.87 0.19
N THR A 187 -20.34 2.81 -0.39
CA THR A 187 -21.78 2.53 -0.35
C THR A 187 -22.15 1.69 0.87
N ASP A 188 -23.45 1.65 1.21
CA ASP A 188 -23.93 0.72 2.25
C ASP A 188 -23.63 -0.75 1.90
N GLU A 189 -23.74 -1.10 0.62
CA GLU A 189 -23.41 -2.45 0.13
C GLU A 189 -21.94 -2.78 0.32
N THR A 190 -21.03 -1.88 -0.06
CA THR A 190 -19.58 -2.05 0.12
C THR A 190 -19.22 -2.22 1.60
N ARG A 191 -19.84 -1.40 2.47
CA ARG A 191 -19.66 -1.51 3.93
C ARG A 191 -20.14 -2.87 4.48
N GLU A 192 -21.29 -3.36 4.02
CA GLU A 192 -21.86 -4.64 4.44
C GLU A 192 -20.98 -5.81 3.97
N GLN A 193 -20.58 -5.83 2.70
CA GLN A 193 -19.70 -6.85 2.12
C GLN A 193 -18.34 -6.87 2.84
N GLY A 194 -17.71 -5.72 3.05
CA GLY A 194 -16.45 -5.63 3.79
C GLY A 194 -16.58 -6.10 5.24
N SER A 195 -17.70 -5.77 5.91
CA SER A 195 -17.97 -6.21 7.28
C SER A 195 -18.16 -7.72 7.38
N GLN A 196 -18.89 -8.30 6.42
CA GLN A 196 -19.06 -9.76 6.35
C GLN A 196 -17.72 -10.45 6.07
N ALA A 197 -16.92 -9.89 5.17
CA ALA A 197 -15.58 -10.41 4.86
C ALA A 197 -14.66 -10.39 6.08
N VAL A 198 -14.66 -9.33 6.88
CA VAL A 198 -13.91 -9.26 8.16
C VAL A 198 -14.35 -10.39 9.11
N ASN A 199 -15.65 -10.61 9.26
CA ASN A 199 -16.15 -11.68 10.15
C ASN A 199 -15.73 -13.06 9.66
N ASN A 200 -15.94 -13.36 8.37
CA ASN A 200 -15.55 -14.64 7.77
C ASN A 200 -14.05 -14.90 7.94
N PHE A 201 -13.23 -13.87 7.70
CA PHE A 201 -11.78 -14.00 7.84
C PHE A 201 -11.36 -14.19 9.30
N LYS A 202 -12.00 -13.47 10.25
CA LYS A 202 -11.74 -13.69 11.70
C LYS A 202 -12.09 -15.10 12.12
N ASP A 203 -13.19 -15.67 11.65
CA ASP A 203 -13.59 -17.04 11.99
C ASP A 203 -12.59 -18.05 11.42
N PHE A 204 -12.20 -17.91 10.14
CA PHE A 204 -11.15 -18.72 9.55
C PHE A 204 -9.82 -18.63 10.33
N LEU A 205 -9.37 -17.41 10.68
CA LEU A 205 -8.13 -17.23 11.42
C LEU A 205 -8.19 -17.81 12.84
N ARG A 206 -9.34 -17.77 13.53
CA ARG A 206 -9.50 -18.41 14.85
C ARG A 206 -9.26 -19.91 14.77
N ASP A 207 -9.82 -20.57 13.76
CA ASP A 207 -9.63 -21.99 13.56
C ASP A 207 -8.16 -22.30 13.19
N LEU A 208 -7.56 -21.51 12.34
CA LEU A 208 -6.15 -21.65 11.96
C LEU A 208 -5.21 -21.45 13.16
N ILE A 209 -5.42 -20.40 13.95
CA ILE A 209 -4.64 -20.11 15.17
C ILE A 209 -4.79 -21.24 16.19
N LYS A 210 -6.02 -21.72 16.40
CA LYS A 210 -6.29 -22.86 17.29
C LYS A 210 -5.53 -24.11 16.83
N HIS A 211 -5.64 -24.44 15.54
CA HIS A 211 -4.92 -25.58 14.97
C HIS A 211 -3.39 -25.42 15.15
N ARG A 212 -2.86 -24.22 14.96
CA ARG A 212 -1.44 -23.94 15.11
C ARG A 212 -0.94 -24.04 16.55
N ARG A 213 -1.74 -23.61 17.52
CA ARG A 213 -1.44 -23.77 18.96
C ARG A 213 -1.43 -25.23 19.40
N GLU A 214 -2.34 -26.04 18.84
CA GLU A 214 -2.41 -27.48 19.10
C GLU A 214 -1.30 -28.27 18.39
N ASN A 215 -0.81 -27.78 17.25
CA ASN A 215 0.21 -28.39 16.41
C ASN A 215 1.33 -27.36 16.10
N PRO A 216 2.18 -27.04 17.08
CA PRO A 216 3.26 -26.08 16.87
C PRO A 216 4.20 -26.56 15.77
N THR A 217 4.47 -25.71 14.77
CA THR A 217 5.53 -25.96 13.80
C THR A 217 6.85 -25.45 14.37
N SER A 218 7.93 -26.18 14.15
CA SER A 218 9.26 -25.62 14.44
C SER A 218 9.43 -24.35 13.62
N GLY A 219 9.90 -23.24 14.23
CA GLY A 219 10.08 -21.92 13.57
C GLY A 219 11.01 -21.93 12.35
N GLU A 220 11.36 -23.10 11.83
CA GLU A 220 12.10 -23.34 10.60
C GLU A 220 11.24 -23.26 9.33
N SER A 221 9.91 -23.35 9.48
CA SER A 221 8.98 -23.36 8.34
C SER A 221 8.74 -21.99 7.67
N GLY A 222 9.27 -20.90 8.24
CA GLY A 222 9.05 -19.54 7.68
C GLY A 222 7.63 -18.99 7.92
N GLU A 223 6.80 -19.69 8.71
CA GLU A 223 5.45 -19.25 8.98
C GLU A 223 5.39 -18.07 9.95
N VAL A 224 5.00 -16.92 9.43
CA VAL A 224 4.84 -15.69 10.18
C VAL A 224 3.76 -15.80 11.25
N LEU A 225 2.68 -16.57 10.98
CA LEU A 225 1.60 -16.76 11.96
C LEU A 225 2.09 -17.36 13.27
N SER A 226 2.92 -18.42 13.22
CA SER A 226 3.49 -19.03 14.42
C SER A 226 4.32 -18.05 15.22
N ALA A 227 5.14 -17.25 14.53
CA ALA A 227 5.94 -16.23 15.18
C ALA A 227 5.08 -15.10 15.79
N LEU A 228 3.98 -14.70 15.14
CA LEU A 228 3.04 -13.70 15.68
C LEU A 228 2.29 -14.23 16.93
N ILE A 229 1.92 -15.53 16.95
CA ILE A 229 1.28 -16.15 18.12
C ILE A 229 2.23 -16.12 19.34
N GLU A 230 3.53 -16.29 19.13
CA GLU A 230 4.55 -16.35 20.18
C GLU A 230 5.16 -14.99 20.52
N ALA A 231 4.95 -14.00 19.65
CA ALA A 231 5.58 -12.68 19.79
C ALA A 231 5.27 -12.04 21.14
N GLU A 232 6.33 -11.71 21.85
CA GLU A 232 6.29 -10.99 23.14
C GLU A 232 7.42 -9.96 23.18
N GLU A 233 7.10 -8.76 23.61
CA GLU A 233 8.06 -7.67 23.80
C GLU A 233 7.78 -6.99 25.13
N ASP A 234 8.79 -6.89 26.00
CA ASP A 234 8.68 -6.28 27.32
C ASP A 234 7.57 -6.87 28.21
N GLY A 235 7.24 -8.17 28.04
CA GLY A 235 6.14 -8.85 28.73
C GLY A 235 4.75 -8.62 28.15
N GLU A 236 4.66 -7.88 27.05
CA GLU A 236 3.40 -7.65 26.31
C GLU A 236 3.29 -8.58 25.10
N LYS A 237 2.08 -9.07 24.87
CA LYS A 237 1.71 -9.90 23.70
C LYS A 237 0.61 -9.23 22.91
N LEU A 238 0.43 -9.67 21.67
CA LEU A 238 -0.79 -9.36 20.94
C LEU A 238 -2.00 -9.98 21.65
N THR A 239 -3.02 -9.16 21.88
CA THR A 239 -4.34 -9.71 22.25
C THR A 239 -4.88 -10.55 21.09
N GLU A 240 -5.83 -11.46 21.36
CA GLU A 240 -6.46 -12.25 20.29
C GLU A 240 -7.05 -11.36 19.19
N LEU A 241 -7.73 -10.27 19.57
CA LEU A 241 -8.30 -9.33 18.63
C LEU A 241 -7.22 -8.65 17.76
N GLU A 242 -6.13 -8.20 18.38
CA GLU A 242 -5.00 -7.62 17.64
C GLU A 242 -4.37 -8.64 16.70
N LEU A 243 -4.14 -9.87 17.15
CA LEU A 243 -3.57 -10.93 16.31
C LEU A 243 -4.43 -11.18 15.06
N LEU A 244 -5.75 -11.31 15.22
CA LEU A 244 -6.67 -11.50 14.10
C LEU A 244 -6.58 -10.33 13.10
N HIS A 245 -6.68 -9.10 13.60
CA HIS A 245 -6.66 -7.92 12.73
C HIS A 245 -5.30 -7.67 12.10
N GLN A 246 -4.19 -8.00 12.77
CA GLN A 246 -2.86 -7.90 12.15
C GLN A 246 -2.65 -8.98 11.06
N CYS A 247 -3.20 -10.18 11.21
CA CYS A 247 -3.17 -11.20 10.14
C CYS A 247 -3.98 -10.77 8.90
N ILE A 248 -5.18 -10.20 9.10
CA ILE A 248 -5.97 -9.61 8.00
C ILE A 248 -5.22 -8.45 7.35
N PHE A 249 -4.63 -7.56 8.17
CA PHE A 249 -3.83 -6.44 7.69
C PHE A 249 -2.62 -6.90 6.86
N LEU A 250 -1.93 -7.97 7.29
CA LEU A 250 -0.79 -8.51 6.55
C LEU A 250 -1.18 -8.90 5.13
N LEU A 251 -2.31 -9.57 4.96
CA LEU A 251 -2.78 -9.93 3.63
C LEU A 251 -3.13 -8.68 2.81
N ASN A 252 -3.93 -7.78 3.37
CA ASN A 252 -4.35 -6.58 2.68
C ASN A 252 -3.16 -5.70 2.25
N ALA A 253 -2.19 -5.50 3.15
CA ALA A 253 -1.00 -4.69 2.87
C ALA A 253 -0.06 -5.33 1.84
N GLY A 254 0.06 -6.66 1.86
CA GLY A 254 0.96 -7.39 0.96
C GLY A 254 0.36 -7.69 -0.41
N HIS A 255 -0.96 -7.64 -0.56
CA HIS A 255 -1.64 -8.02 -1.80
C HIS A 255 -1.63 -6.87 -2.82
N GLU A 256 -2.46 -5.86 -2.64
CA GLU A 256 -2.74 -4.84 -3.66
C GLU A 256 -1.50 -4.03 -4.04
N THR A 257 -0.71 -3.64 -3.05
CA THR A 257 0.50 -2.84 -3.28
C THR A 257 1.53 -3.59 -4.13
N THR A 258 1.72 -4.88 -3.87
CA THR A 258 2.65 -5.72 -4.63
C THR A 258 2.09 -6.04 -6.02
N THR A 259 0.78 -6.30 -6.14
CA THR A 259 0.09 -6.45 -7.42
C THR A 259 0.33 -5.24 -8.33
N ASN A 260 0.08 -4.04 -7.82
CA ASN A 260 0.27 -2.80 -8.57
C ASN A 260 1.74 -2.58 -8.93
N MET A 261 2.68 -2.83 -7.99
CA MET A 261 4.12 -2.72 -8.27
C MET A 261 4.55 -3.65 -9.40
N LEU A 262 4.11 -4.91 -9.39
CA LEU A 262 4.46 -5.88 -10.42
C LEU A 262 3.85 -5.49 -11.78
N ALA A 263 2.58 -5.12 -11.80
CA ALA A 263 1.89 -4.72 -13.02
C ALA A 263 2.51 -3.46 -13.63
N ASN A 264 2.72 -2.41 -12.83
CA ASN A 264 3.31 -1.16 -13.26
C ASN A 264 4.75 -1.37 -13.73
N GLY A 265 5.58 -2.08 -12.94
CA GLY A 265 6.98 -2.30 -13.26
C GLY A 265 7.19 -3.09 -14.56
N ILE A 266 6.41 -4.13 -14.78
CA ILE A 266 6.48 -4.91 -16.02
C ILE A 266 5.94 -4.08 -17.19
N HIS A 267 4.87 -3.30 -16.99
CA HIS A 267 4.35 -2.37 -18.01
C HIS A 267 5.42 -1.36 -18.44
N GLU A 268 6.09 -0.71 -17.48
CA GLU A 268 7.14 0.25 -17.76
C GLU A 268 8.33 -0.39 -18.51
N LEU A 269 8.76 -1.58 -18.12
CA LEU A 269 9.81 -2.30 -18.84
C LEU A 269 9.39 -2.73 -20.24
N LEU A 270 8.12 -3.09 -20.47
CA LEU A 270 7.63 -3.48 -21.78
C LEU A 270 7.47 -2.28 -22.73
N THR A 271 7.21 -1.09 -22.19
CA THR A 271 7.05 0.15 -22.95
C THR A 271 8.35 0.94 -23.15
N ASN A 272 9.41 0.62 -22.36
CA ASN A 272 10.72 1.25 -22.42
C ASN A 272 11.80 0.26 -22.85
N ASP A 273 11.93 0.04 -24.17
CA ASP A 273 12.87 -0.92 -24.76
C ASP A 273 14.33 -0.72 -24.32
N GLU A 274 14.74 0.54 -24.14
CA GLU A 274 16.10 0.88 -23.70
C GLU A 274 16.34 0.37 -22.27
N GLN A 275 15.44 0.67 -21.33
CA GLN A 275 15.59 0.28 -19.93
C GLN A 275 15.50 -1.25 -19.78
N ARG A 276 14.56 -1.88 -20.49
CA ARG A 276 14.47 -3.34 -20.57
C ARG A 276 15.75 -3.96 -21.11
N GLY A 277 16.33 -3.35 -22.15
CA GLY A 277 17.61 -3.81 -22.73
C GLY A 277 18.80 -3.67 -21.77
N LYS A 278 18.84 -2.65 -20.91
CA LYS A 278 19.83 -2.48 -19.84
C LYS A 278 19.69 -3.59 -18.80
N LEU A 279 18.48 -3.82 -18.29
CA LEU A 279 18.21 -4.86 -17.30
C LEU A 279 18.55 -6.27 -17.82
N HIS A 280 18.24 -6.56 -19.09
CA HIS A 280 18.58 -7.83 -19.71
C HIS A 280 20.10 -8.05 -19.83
N LYS A 281 20.88 -6.99 -20.08
CA LYS A 281 22.34 -7.04 -20.18
C LYS A 281 23.01 -7.14 -18.81
N ASP A 282 22.45 -6.49 -17.82
CA ASP A 282 22.95 -6.47 -16.44
C ASP A 282 21.81 -6.74 -15.44
N PRO A 283 21.56 -8.02 -15.10
CA PRO A 283 20.54 -8.38 -14.12
C PRO A 283 20.79 -7.84 -12.70
N GLN A 284 21.98 -7.31 -12.38
CA GLN A 284 22.25 -6.69 -11.08
C GLN A 284 21.49 -5.36 -10.90
N LEU A 285 21.00 -4.78 -11.99
CA LEU A 285 20.15 -3.59 -11.94
C LEU A 285 18.71 -3.86 -11.41
N VAL A 286 18.37 -5.10 -11.06
CA VAL A 286 17.01 -5.44 -10.59
C VAL A 286 16.63 -4.64 -9.34
N GLU A 287 17.52 -4.46 -8.38
CA GLU A 287 17.24 -3.70 -7.16
C GLU A 287 16.96 -2.23 -7.47
N SER A 288 17.81 -1.56 -8.26
CA SER A 288 17.60 -0.17 -8.66
C SER A 288 16.38 -0.01 -9.57
N CYS A 289 16.08 -1.01 -10.39
CA CYS A 289 14.87 -1.05 -11.21
C CYS A 289 13.60 -1.07 -10.32
N ILE A 290 13.57 -1.89 -9.27
CA ILE A 290 12.44 -1.94 -8.33
C ILE A 290 12.24 -0.58 -7.64
N GLU A 291 13.31 0.04 -7.13
CA GLU A 291 13.24 1.37 -6.53
C GLU A 291 12.73 2.43 -7.52
N GLU A 292 13.14 2.35 -8.79
CA GLU A 292 12.66 3.28 -9.82
C GLU A 292 11.19 3.03 -10.19
N VAL A 293 10.73 1.79 -10.23
CA VAL A 293 9.30 1.46 -10.39
C VAL A 293 8.48 2.07 -9.26
N LEU A 294 8.91 1.90 -8.01
CA LEU A 294 8.25 2.43 -6.82
C LEU A 294 8.18 3.97 -6.84
N ARG A 295 9.17 4.64 -7.42
CA ARG A 295 9.18 6.08 -7.61
C ARG A 295 8.29 6.51 -8.78
N PHE A 296 8.54 5.92 -9.96
CA PHE A 296 8.00 6.43 -11.24
C PHE A 296 6.51 6.19 -11.37
N ASP A 297 6.05 4.98 -11.03
CA ASP A 297 4.63 4.65 -11.01
C ASP A 297 4.27 3.98 -9.68
N SER A 298 4.21 4.83 -8.66
CA SER A 298 4.03 4.40 -7.26
C SER A 298 2.77 3.54 -7.11
N PRO A 299 2.86 2.35 -6.52
CA PRO A 299 1.70 1.49 -6.29
C PRO A 299 0.68 2.10 -5.31
N ILE A 300 1.14 3.01 -4.46
CA ILE A 300 0.30 3.83 -3.59
C ILE A 300 0.46 5.28 -4.04
N GLN A 301 -0.60 5.85 -4.63
CA GLN A 301 -0.58 7.20 -5.17
C GLN A 301 -0.85 8.27 -4.10
N LEU A 302 -1.67 7.93 -3.12
CA LEU A 302 -2.16 8.86 -2.09
C LEU A 302 -2.09 8.25 -0.70
N ASN A 303 -1.82 9.09 0.28
CA ASN A 303 -2.00 8.80 1.69
C ASN A 303 -2.61 10.03 2.36
N ASN A 304 -2.99 9.95 3.62
CA ASN A 304 -3.45 11.12 4.35
C ASN A 304 -3.05 11.10 5.83
N ARG A 305 -3.05 12.29 6.43
CA ARG A 305 -2.83 12.51 7.86
C ARG A 305 -3.80 13.57 8.37
N ARG A 306 -4.00 13.60 9.68
CA ARG A 306 -4.81 14.62 10.35
C ARG A 306 -3.94 15.46 11.28
N ALA A 307 -4.09 16.78 11.22
CA ALA A 307 -3.38 17.70 12.10
C ALA A 307 -3.89 17.57 13.54
N LEU A 308 -3.01 17.30 14.51
CA LEU A 308 -3.33 17.20 15.94
C LEU A 308 -3.35 18.56 16.64
N GLU A 309 -2.76 19.58 16.03
CA GLU A 309 -2.71 20.95 16.51
C GLU A 309 -2.69 21.93 15.35
N ASN A 310 -2.88 23.24 15.62
CA ASN A 310 -2.67 24.26 14.59
C ASN A 310 -1.19 24.27 14.19
N THR A 311 -0.94 24.19 12.91
CA THR A 311 0.44 24.11 12.37
C THR A 311 0.55 24.89 11.07
N GLU A 312 1.73 24.93 10.49
CA GLU A 312 2.02 25.55 9.20
C GLU A 312 2.71 24.56 8.28
N LEU A 313 2.37 24.57 7.01
CA LEU A 313 2.97 23.73 5.99
C LEU A 313 3.12 24.52 4.69
N GLY A 314 4.34 24.60 4.16
CA GLY A 314 4.62 25.35 2.94
C GLY A 314 4.20 26.84 3.01
N GLY A 315 4.22 27.47 4.21
CA GLY A 315 3.75 28.84 4.43
C GLY A 315 2.23 28.99 4.57
N VAL A 316 1.48 27.88 4.56
CA VAL A 316 0.02 27.88 4.72
C VAL A 316 -0.36 27.41 6.13
N SER A 317 -1.22 28.16 6.80
CA SER A 317 -1.74 27.79 8.13
C SER A 317 -2.73 26.65 8.02
N ILE A 318 -2.47 25.55 8.75
CA ILE A 318 -3.30 24.33 8.79
C ILE A 318 -3.97 24.25 10.17
N PRO A 319 -5.29 24.42 10.26
CA PRO A 319 -5.99 24.30 11.54
C PRO A 319 -5.94 22.88 12.12
N GLN A 320 -5.98 22.78 13.44
CA GLN A 320 -6.17 21.50 14.13
C GLN A 320 -7.42 20.77 13.60
N GLY A 321 -7.28 19.46 13.40
CA GLY A 321 -8.35 18.59 12.88
C GLY A 321 -8.43 18.53 11.36
N SER A 322 -7.71 19.41 10.63
CA SER A 322 -7.67 19.35 9.16
C SER A 322 -7.04 18.05 8.66
N GLN A 323 -7.60 17.50 7.59
CA GLN A 323 -6.96 16.43 6.82
C GLN A 323 -5.98 17.02 5.81
N VAL A 324 -4.84 16.35 5.64
CA VAL A 324 -3.89 16.62 4.56
C VAL A 324 -3.69 15.35 3.75
N HIS A 325 -3.91 15.43 2.46
CA HIS A 325 -3.68 14.35 1.51
C HIS A 325 -2.29 14.49 0.92
N LEU A 326 -1.54 13.43 0.97
CA LEU A 326 -0.13 13.35 0.56
C LEU A 326 -0.08 12.68 -0.81
N SER A 327 0.15 13.45 -1.87
CA SER A 327 0.33 12.91 -3.22
C SER A 327 1.71 12.28 -3.34
N ILE A 328 1.82 10.99 -3.05
CA ILE A 328 3.08 10.24 -3.16
C ILE A 328 3.58 10.27 -4.60
N GLY A 329 2.70 9.96 -5.57
CA GLY A 329 3.04 10.07 -6.98
C GLY A 329 3.48 11.48 -7.37
N GLY A 330 2.86 12.53 -6.80
CA GLY A 330 3.27 13.92 -7.01
C GLY A 330 4.64 14.22 -6.43
N GLY A 331 4.92 13.82 -5.19
CA GLY A 331 6.22 14.00 -4.55
C GLY A 331 7.35 13.26 -5.28
N ASN A 332 7.07 12.05 -5.76
CA ASN A 332 8.01 11.23 -6.51
C ASN A 332 8.33 11.78 -7.92
N HIS A 333 7.57 12.76 -8.38
CA HIS A 333 7.81 13.49 -9.62
C HIS A 333 8.20 14.97 -9.37
N ASP A 334 8.67 15.29 -8.17
CA ASP A 334 9.10 16.65 -7.84
C ASP A 334 10.48 16.96 -8.45
N PRO A 335 10.59 17.93 -9.41
CA PRO A 335 11.85 18.27 -10.04
C PRO A 335 12.83 19.01 -9.12
N GLU A 336 12.37 19.47 -7.94
CA GLU A 336 13.27 20.04 -6.93
C GLU A 336 14.01 18.93 -6.16
N HIS A 337 13.53 17.69 -6.23
CA HIS A 337 14.12 16.54 -5.56
C HIS A 337 14.72 15.50 -6.52
N PHE A 338 14.08 15.26 -7.66
CA PHE A 338 14.52 14.28 -8.66
C PHE A 338 14.87 14.94 -9.98
N ASP A 339 16.08 14.72 -10.48
CA ASP A 339 16.48 15.13 -11.82
C ASP A 339 15.66 14.35 -12.87
N HIS A 340 15.09 15.07 -13.86
CA HIS A 340 14.27 14.48 -14.91
C HIS A 340 13.20 13.51 -14.39
N PRO A 341 12.30 13.92 -13.47
CA PRO A 341 11.41 13.04 -12.75
C PRO A 341 10.44 12.26 -13.65
N GLY A 342 10.11 12.79 -14.81
CA GLY A 342 9.27 12.16 -15.83
C GLY A 342 9.97 11.12 -16.70
N GLN A 343 11.23 10.79 -16.43
CA GLN A 343 11.96 9.73 -17.14
C GLN A 343 12.09 8.49 -16.26
N PHE A 344 11.70 7.35 -16.80
CA PHE A 344 11.95 6.06 -16.18
C PHE A 344 13.40 5.64 -16.42
N ASP A 345 14.21 5.60 -15.36
CA ASP A 345 15.64 5.33 -15.42
C ASP A 345 16.06 4.35 -14.33
N ILE A 346 16.24 3.07 -14.70
CA ILE A 346 16.61 1.99 -13.78
C ILE A 346 18.02 2.10 -13.19
N GLU A 347 18.84 3.02 -13.70
CA GLU A 347 20.18 3.32 -13.18
C GLU A 347 20.18 4.57 -12.28
N ARG A 348 19.00 5.11 -11.96
CA ARG A 348 18.88 6.31 -11.12
C ARG A 348 19.55 6.11 -9.76
N THR A 349 20.45 7.02 -9.42
CA THR A 349 21.14 7.07 -8.12
C THR A 349 20.46 8.01 -7.15
N GLY A 350 20.55 7.73 -5.85
CA GLY A 350 19.94 8.59 -4.82
C GLY A 350 18.41 8.54 -4.80
N ASN A 351 17.83 7.49 -5.29
CA ASN A 351 16.38 7.28 -5.44
C ASN A 351 15.70 7.07 -4.07
N LYS A 352 15.56 8.15 -3.30
CA LYS A 352 14.83 8.15 -2.01
C LYS A 352 13.42 8.64 -2.24
N HIS A 353 12.57 7.75 -2.76
CA HIS A 353 11.16 8.01 -3.00
C HIS A 353 10.29 7.88 -1.74
#